data_a40b89b5eff46519063abbfbd5291f45
#
_entry.id   a40b89b5eff46519063abbfbd5291f45
#
_cell.length_a   1.000
_cell.length_b   1.000
_cell.length_c   1.000
_cell.angle_alpha   90.00
_cell.angle_beta   90.00
_cell.angle_gamma   90.00
#
_symmetry.space_group_name_H-M   'P 1'
#
loop_
_entity.id
_entity.type
_entity.pdbx_description
1 polymer ?
#
loop_
_entity_poly.entity_id
_entity_poly.type
_entity_poly.pdbx_seq_one_letter_code
_entity_poly.pdbx_strand_id
1 'polypeptide(L)'
;MLTDELIQTVRNAVDERRIVETARALVDIPSPTRSAGEVADKLAEILSQDGFEVERPETDWPEAPAVVTRVDSGADGRTLQFDGHLDTVHLPFSASDIVDGNLTGSGASDMKGGVAAFVEALRILRDGQLPKAGSVLMTAHDHHEGPW
;
A
#
# COMPACT_ATOMS: atom_id res chain seq x y z
N MET A 1 -3.44 -0.63 26.35
CA MET A 1 -3.63 -2.10 26.25
C MET A 1 -4.67 -2.33 25.16
N LEU A 2 -4.40 -3.24 24.21
CA LEU A 2 -5.40 -3.63 23.21
C LEU A 2 -6.54 -4.37 23.93
N THR A 3 -7.76 -3.87 23.78
CA THR A 3 -8.96 -4.54 24.32
C THR A 3 -9.61 -5.36 23.20
N ASP A 4 -10.33 -6.42 23.57
CA ASP A 4 -11.07 -7.23 22.60
C ASP A 4 -12.09 -6.38 21.81
N GLU A 5 -12.68 -5.39 22.45
CA GLU A 5 -13.60 -4.43 21.82
C GLU A 5 -12.90 -3.61 20.73
N LEU A 6 -11.70 -3.10 20.99
CA LEU A 6 -10.92 -2.34 19.98
C LEU A 6 -10.52 -3.23 18.81
N ILE A 7 -10.09 -4.46 19.09
CA ILE A 7 -9.75 -5.44 18.05
C ILE A 7 -10.98 -5.71 17.16
N GLN A 8 -12.13 -5.91 17.77
CA GLN A 8 -13.37 -6.17 17.02
C GLN A 8 -13.82 -4.95 16.22
N THR A 9 -13.68 -3.74 16.78
CA THR A 9 -13.98 -2.49 16.08
C THR A 9 -13.12 -2.34 14.82
N VAL A 10 -11.80 -2.57 14.93
CA VAL A 10 -10.88 -2.51 13.78
C VAL A 10 -11.23 -3.57 12.73
N ARG A 11 -11.52 -4.80 13.16
CA ARG A 11 -11.92 -5.88 12.24
C ARG A 11 -13.21 -5.55 11.47
N ASN A 12 -14.20 -4.99 12.16
CA ASN A 12 -15.48 -4.63 11.55
C ASN A 12 -15.38 -3.42 10.60
N ALA A 13 -14.32 -2.63 10.70
CA ALA A 13 -14.07 -1.48 9.83
C ALA A 13 -13.40 -1.86 8.50
N VAL A 14 -12.93 -3.10 8.33
CA VAL A 14 -12.32 -3.57 7.09
C VAL A 14 -13.37 -3.60 5.97
N ASP A 15 -13.09 -2.89 4.88
CA ASP A 15 -13.90 -2.92 3.66
C ASP A 15 -13.16 -3.71 2.57
N GLU A 16 -13.55 -4.97 2.41
CA GLU A 16 -12.97 -5.87 1.40
C GLU A 16 -13.10 -5.33 -0.02
N ARG A 17 -14.18 -4.62 -0.34
CA ARG A 17 -14.38 -4.02 -1.65
C ARG A 17 -13.32 -2.96 -1.92
N ARG A 18 -13.03 -2.07 -0.96
CA ARG A 18 -11.97 -1.06 -1.10
C ARG A 18 -10.59 -1.68 -1.27
N ILE A 19 -10.30 -2.79 -0.56
CA ILE A 19 -9.05 -3.54 -0.74
C ILE A 19 -8.94 -4.05 -2.18
N VAL A 20 -9.98 -4.70 -2.68
CA VAL A 20 -10.00 -5.25 -4.04
C VAL A 20 -9.89 -4.15 -5.10
N GLU A 21 -10.62 -3.04 -4.94
CA GLU A 21 -10.55 -1.88 -5.85
C GLU A 21 -9.13 -1.29 -5.89
N THR A 22 -8.50 -1.09 -4.71
CA THR A 22 -7.12 -0.61 -4.61
C THR A 22 -6.14 -1.60 -5.24
N ALA A 23 -6.26 -2.89 -4.92
CA ALA A 23 -5.37 -3.92 -5.47
C ALA A 23 -5.48 -4.00 -7.00
N ARG A 24 -6.68 -3.99 -7.57
CA ARG A 24 -6.90 -3.98 -9.01
C ARG A 24 -6.27 -2.76 -9.68
N ALA A 25 -6.49 -1.57 -9.11
CA ALA A 25 -5.92 -0.34 -9.65
C ALA A 25 -4.38 -0.37 -9.73
N LEU A 26 -3.73 -1.07 -8.80
CA LEU A 26 -2.28 -1.27 -8.81
C LEU A 26 -1.84 -2.42 -9.75
N VAL A 27 -2.57 -3.54 -9.74
CA VAL A 27 -2.24 -4.73 -10.55
C VAL A 27 -2.40 -4.45 -12.04
N ASP A 28 -3.36 -3.62 -12.44
CA ASP A 28 -3.64 -3.29 -13.85
C ASP A 28 -2.56 -2.41 -14.50
N ILE A 29 -1.58 -1.93 -13.72
CA ILE A 29 -0.44 -1.17 -14.23
C ILE A 29 0.79 -2.07 -14.32
N PRO A 30 1.35 -2.29 -15.53
CA PRO A 30 2.62 -3.01 -15.68
C PRO A 30 3.75 -2.28 -14.93
N SER A 31 4.51 -3.01 -14.14
CA SER A 31 5.59 -2.43 -13.34
C SER A 31 6.78 -3.38 -13.19
N PRO A 32 7.40 -3.83 -14.29
CA PRO A 32 8.62 -4.60 -14.15
C PRO A 32 9.68 -3.76 -13.42
N THR A 33 10.56 -4.40 -12.66
CA THR A 33 11.63 -3.72 -11.89
C THR A 33 12.33 -2.65 -12.74
N ARG A 34 12.53 -1.47 -12.19
CA ARG A 34 13.01 -0.23 -12.82
C ARG A 34 11.98 0.50 -13.69
N SER A 35 10.72 0.09 -13.65
CA SER A 35 9.64 0.72 -14.41
C SER A 35 8.35 0.85 -13.59
N ALA A 36 8.46 0.98 -12.26
CA ALA A 36 7.32 1.09 -11.36
C ALA A 36 6.81 2.53 -11.14
N GLY A 37 7.26 3.50 -11.95
CA GLY A 37 6.86 4.91 -11.80
C GLY A 37 5.36 5.13 -11.91
N GLU A 38 4.70 4.56 -12.93
CA GLU A 38 3.26 4.73 -13.12
C GLU A 38 2.43 4.13 -11.98
N VAL A 39 2.80 2.97 -11.47
CA VAL A 39 2.09 2.37 -10.34
C VAL A 39 2.36 3.12 -9.03
N ALA A 40 3.56 3.70 -8.87
CA ALA A 40 3.87 4.57 -7.74
C ALA A 40 3.03 5.86 -7.78
N ASP A 41 2.86 6.47 -8.97
CA ASP A 41 1.99 7.63 -9.17
C ASP A 41 0.54 7.28 -8.85
N LYS A 42 0.05 6.11 -9.29
CA LYS A 42 -1.29 5.65 -8.98
C LYS A 42 -1.51 5.43 -7.48
N LEU A 43 -0.54 4.84 -6.78
CA LEU A 43 -0.62 4.69 -5.32
C LEU A 43 -0.65 6.06 -4.62
N ALA A 44 0.20 6.99 -5.05
CA ALA A 44 0.22 8.35 -4.52
C ALA A 44 -1.11 9.09 -4.77
N GLU A 45 -1.71 8.91 -5.95
CA GLU A 45 -3.03 9.44 -6.29
C GLU A 45 -4.11 8.90 -5.33
N ILE A 46 -4.17 7.57 -5.14
CA ILE A 46 -5.13 6.91 -4.25
C ILE A 46 -5.00 7.44 -2.82
N LEU A 47 -3.79 7.49 -2.30
CA LEU A 47 -3.54 7.99 -0.93
C LEU A 47 -3.93 9.47 -0.80
N SER A 48 -3.61 10.30 -1.79
CA SER A 48 -3.96 11.72 -1.80
C SER A 48 -5.47 11.95 -1.88
N GLN A 49 -6.19 11.16 -2.69
CA GLN A 49 -7.66 11.20 -2.77
C GLN A 49 -8.32 10.77 -1.45
N ASP A 50 -7.70 9.85 -0.74
CA ASP A 50 -8.10 9.47 0.62
C ASP A 50 -7.76 10.53 1.68
N GLY A 51 -7.05 11.62 1.31
CA GLY A 51 -6.69 12.72 2.19
C GLY A 51 -5.44 12.49 3.03
N PHE A 52 -4.58 11.54 2.64
CA PHE A 52 -3.26 11.38 3.24
C PHE A 52 -2.26 12.38 2.64
N GLU A 53 -1.34 12.88 3.47
CA GLU A 53 -0.13 13.54 2.99
C GLU A 53 0.80 12.49 2.40
N VAL A 54 1.27 12.73 1.17
CA VAL A 54 2.13 11.81 0.44
C VAL A 54 3.44 12.49 0.11
N GLU A 55 4.54 11.88 0.54
CA GLU A 55 5.89 12.28 0.17
C GLU A 55 6.39 11.39 -0.97
N ARG A 56 7.14 11.99 -1.90
CA ARG A 56 7.78 11.30 -3.03
C ARG A 56 9.28 11.57 -2.98
N PRO A 57 9.99 10.94 -2.01
CA PRO A 57 11.43 11.17 -1.89
C PRO A 57 12.15 10.67 -3.14
N GLU A 58 13.08 11.49 -3.63
CA GLU A 58 14.00 11.07 -4.68
C GLU A 58 14.89 9.93 -4.16
N THR A 59 15.02 8.91 -4.98
CA THR A 59 15.88 7.74 -4.72
C THR A 59 16.99 7.71 -5.76
N ASP A 60 17.81 6.68 -5.75
CA ASP A 60 18.83 6.47 -6.78
C ASP A 60 18.23 6.18 -8.18
N TRP A 61 16.90 6.04 -8.25
CA TRP A 61 16.14 5.82 -9.48
C TRP A 61 15.02 6.87 -9.62
N PRO A 62 15.31 8.05 -10.22
CA PRO A 62 14.36 9.17 -10.28
C PRO A 62 13.07 8.88 -11.05
N GLU A 63 13.09 7.91 -11.97
CA GLU A 63 11.91 7.51 -12.76
C GLU A 63 10.85 6.78 -11.95
N ALA A 64 11.20 6.26 -10.79
CA ALA A 64 10.29 5.57 -9.89
C ALA A 64 10.51 5.99 -8.42
N PRO A 65 10.21 7.26 -8.06
CA PRO A 65 10.36 7.72 -6.68
C PRO A 65 9.46 6.93 -5.75
N ALA A 66 9.95 6.67 -4.54
CA ALA A 66 9.17 5.98 -3.53
C ALA A 66 7.90 6.74 -3.16
N VAL A 67 6.93 6.03 -2.61
CA VAL A 67 5.71 6.59 -2.02
C VAL A 67 5.78 6.43 -0.52
N VAL A 68 5.68 7.53 0.21
CA VAL A 68 5.75 7.53 1.67
C VAL A 68 4.55 8.29 2.22
N THR A 69 3.90 7.70 3.20
CA THR A 69 2.82 8.36 3.95
C THR A 69 2.83 7.93 5.40
N ARG A 70 2.21 8.73 6.27
CA ARG A 70 2.21 8.52 7.71
C ARG A 70 0.86 8.83 8.34
N VAL A 71 0.45 8.01 9.27
CA VAL A 71 -0.61 8.31 10.24
C VAL A 71 0.08 8.57 11.58
N ASP A 72 0.07 9.81 12.03
CA ASP A 72 0.72 10.25 13.26
C ASP A 72 -0.31 10.60 14.33
N SER A 73 -0.07 10.16 15.56
CA SER A 73 -0.95 10.47 16.69
C SER A 73 -0.74 11.88 17.27
N GLY A 74 0.37 12.53 16.93
CA GLY A 74 0.82 13.76 17.57
C GLY A 74 1.39 13.58 19.00
N ALA A 75 1.50 12.34 19.48
CA ALA A 75 2.05 12.01 20.79
C ALA A 75 3.27 11.09 20.67
N ASP A 76 4.23 11.26 21.58
CA ASP A 76 5.44 10.45 21.59
C ASP A 76 5.15 8.95 21.62
N GLY A 77 5.89 8.17 20.86
CA GLY A 77 5.73 6.72 20.81
C GLY A 77 6.59 6.06 19.73
N ARG A 78 6.37 4.77 19.52
CA ARG A 78 7.06 4.01 18.50
C ARG A 78 6.42 4.21 17.14
N THR A 79 7.22 4.07 16.08
CA THR A 79 6.73 3.97 14.71
C THR A 79 6.66 2.50 14.30
N LEU A 80 5.48 2.08 13.82
CA LEU A 80 5.33 0.83 13.07
C LEU A 80 5.46 1.16 11.59
N GLN A 81 6.30 0.42 10.87
CA GLN A 81 6.43 0.59 9.42
C GLN A 81 5.79 -0.57 8.67
N PHE A 82 4.97 -0.25 7.70
CA PHE A 82 4.57 -1.11 6.60
C PHE A 82 5.48 -0.79 5.42
N ASP A 83 6.25 -1.77 4.98
CA ASP A 83 7.16 -1.62 3.87
C ASP A 83 6.80 -2.59 2.76
N GLY A 84 6.73 -2.11 1.53
CA GLY A 84 6.34 -2.91 0.39
C GLY A 84 6.96 -2.44 -0.91
N HIS A 85 6.96 -3.32 -1.92
CA HIS A 85 7.42 -2.99 -3.25
C HIS A 85 6.25 -2.96 -4.25
N LEU A 86 6.46 -2.21 -5.33
CA LEU A 86 5.48 -2.00 -6.40
C LEU A 86 5.89 -2.68 -7.70
N ASP A 87 7.17 -3.04 -7.81
CA ASP A 87 7.68 -3.73 -8.98
C ASP A 87 7.32 -5.21 -8.99
N THR A 88 7.36 -5.78 -10.18
CA THR A 88 7.06 -7.18 -10.45
C THR A 88 8.20 -7.82 -11.23
N VAL A 89 8.34 -9.13 -11.11
CA VAL A 89 9.26 -9.92 -11.92
C VAL A 89 9.04 -9.70 -13.41
N HIS A 90 10.10 -9.85 -14.21
CA HIS A 90 10.09 -9.67 -15.67
C HIS A 90 9.43 -10.86 -16.39
N LEU A 91 8.15 -11.10 -16.10
CA LEU A 91 7.31 -12.07 -16.80
C LEU A 91 6.30 -11.35 -17.69
N PRO A 92 5.66 -12.04 -18.64
CA PRO A 92 4.56 -11.45 -19.40
C PRO A 92 3.50 -10.87 -18.47
N PHE A 93 3.11 -9.62 -18.74
CA PHE A 93 2.09 -8.92 -17.95
C PHE A 93 0.73 -9.60 -18.06
N SER A 94 0.07 -9.72 -16.93
CA SER A 94 -1.32 -10.14 -16.82
C SER A 94 -2.10 -9.10 -16.02
N ALA A 95 -3.16 -8.55 -16.61
CA ALA A 95 -4.06 -7.65 -15.91
C ALA A 95 -4.83 -8.37 -14.79
N SER A 96 -5.47 -7.60 -13.92
CA SER A 96 -6.24 -8.15 -12.81
C SER A 96 -7.49 -8.89 -13.28
N ASP A 97 -7.77 -10.04 -12.67
CA ASP A 97 -9.03 -10.76 -12.83
C ASP A 97 -9.45 -11.36 -11.49
N ILE A 98 -10.71 -11.73 -11.38
CA ILE A 98 -11.25 -12.46 -10.22
C ILE A 98 -11.61 -13.87 -10.68
N VAL A 99 -10.81 -14.84 -10.25
CA VAL A 99 -11.00 -16.26 -10.58
C VAL A 99 -11.28 -17.03 -9.30
N ASP A 100 -12.42 -17.66 -9.23
CA ASP A 100 -12.88 -18.46 -8.06
C ASP A 100 -12.77 -17.66 -6.73
N GLY A 101 -13.10 -16.36 -6.78
CA GLY A 101 -13.05 -15.47 -5.62
C GLY A 101 -11.64 -14.97 -5.26
N ASN A 102 -10.62 -15.29 -6.05
CA ASN A 102 -9.25 -14.83 -5.84
C ASN A 102 -8.87 -13.76 -6.86
N LEU A 103 -8.24 -12.69 -6.40
CA LEU A 103 -7.61 -11.71 -7.28
C LEU A 103 -6.35 -12.32 -7.90
N THR A 104 -6.27 -12.31 -9.22
CA THR A 104 -5.12 -12.76 -10.01
C THR A 104 -4.56 -11.61 -10.83
N GLY A 105 -3.34 -11.75 -11.34
CA GLY A 105 -2.66 -10.76 -12.16
C GLY A 105 -1.21 -10.53 -11.73
N SER A 106 -0.46 -9.75 -12.50
CA SER A 106 0.95 -9.47 -12.23
C SER A 106 1.12 -8.70 -10.92
N GLY A 107 1.82 -9.32 -9.94
CA GLY A 107 2.04 -8.74 -8.61
C GLY A 107 0.84 -8.83 -7.67
N ALA A 108 -0.26 -9.51 -8.01
CA ALA A 108 -1.44 -9.62 -7.14
C ALA A 108 -1.10 -10.25 -5.79
N SER A 109 -0.27 -11.30 -5.77
CA SER A 109 0.20 -11.96 -4.55
C SER A 109 1.49 -11.35 -4.00
N ASP A 110 2.36 -10.86 -4.87
CA ASP A 110 3.68 -10.34 -4.53
C ASP A 110 3.96 -9.03 -5.27
N MET A 111 3.78 -7.81 -4.61
CA MET A 111 3.04 -7.77 -3.37
C MET A 111 1.97 -6.66 -3.38
N LYS A 112 1.43 -6.29 -4.57
CA LYS A 112 0.43 -5.20 -4.71
C LYS A 112 -0.85 -5.45 -3.89
N GLY A 113 -1.26 -6.73 -3.70
CA GLY A 113 -2.34 -7.09 -2.79
C GLY A 113 -2.01 -6.76 -1.33
N GLY A 114 -0.77 -6.99 -0.90
CA GLY A 114 -0.27 -6.59 0.41
C GLY A 114 -0.24 -5.07 0.58
N VAL A 115 0.20 -4.34 -0.45
CA VAL A 115 0.18 -2.86 -0.48
C VAL A 115 -1.25 -2.33 -0.35
N ALA A 116 -2.22 -2.93 -1.03
CA ALA A 116 -3.64 -2.56 -0.90
C ALA A 116 -4.17 -2.79 0.52
N ALA A 117 -3.75 -3.88 1.17
CA ALA A 117 -4.09 -4.14 2.57
C ALA A 117 -3.46 -3.10 3.52
N PHE A 118 -2.23 -2.63 3.25
CA PHE A 118 -1.62 -1.53 4.00
C PHE A 118 -2.42 -0.24 3.86
N VAL A 119 -2.85 0.12 2.64
CA VAL A 119 -3.69 1.30 2.39
C VAL A 119 -4.99 1.22 3.19
N GLU A 120 -5.66 0.08 3.20
CA GLU A 120 -6.88 -0.10 4.00
C GLU A 120 -6.62 0.01 5.50
N ALA A 121 -5.51 -0.55 5.98
CA ALA A 121 -5.12 -0.40 7.38
C ALA A 121 -4.90 1.08 7.76
N LEU A 122 -4.25 1.86 6.90
CA LEU A 122 -4.07 3.31 7.14
C LEU A 122 -5.41 4.06 7.18
N ARG A 123 -6.37 3.73 6.29
CA ARG A 123 -7.72 4.30 6.30
C ARG A 123 -8.41 4.05 7.64
N ILE A 124 -8.39 2.79 8.10
CA ILE A 124 -9.01 2.38 9.37
C ILE A 124 -8.35 3.09 10.55
N LEU A 125 -7.03 3.18 10.58
CA LEU A 125 -6.29 3.83 11.65
C LEU A 125 -6.59 5.33 11.72
N ARG A 126 -6.61 6.02 10.60
CA ARG A 126 -6.95 7.43 10.51
C ARG A 126 -8.39 7.68 10.97
N ASP A 127 -9.35 6.96 10.41
CA ASP A 127 -10.79 7.15 10.69
C ASP A 127 -11.12 6.78 12.14
N GLY A 128 -10.42 5.79 12.71
CA GLY A 128 -10.48 5.42 14.12
C GLY A 128 -9.67 6.33 15.07
N GLN A 129 -8.99 7.35 14.54
CA GLN A 129 -8.06 8.20 15.29
C GLN A 129 -7.03 7.35 16.07
N LEU A 130 -6.41 6.42 15.38
CA LEU A 130 -5.36 5.52 15.87
C LEU A 130 -4.05 5.76 15.09
N PRO A 131 -2.88 5.47 15.65
CA PRO A 131 -2.66 5.06 17.05
C PRO A 131 -2.89 6.21 18.03
N LYS A 132 -2.98 5.92 19.32
CA LYS A 132 -3.08 6.94 20.39
C LYS A 132 -1.73 7.51 20.83
N ALA A 133 -0.63 6.88 20.43
CA ALA A 133 0.76 7.32 20.65
C ALA A 133 1.65 6.73 19.56
N GLY A 134 2.66 7.48 19.14
CA GLY A 134 3.53 7.10 18.03
C GLY A 134 2.87 7.25 16.67
N SER A 135 3.34 6.50 15.69
CA SER A 135 2.87 6.63 14.31
C SER A 135 2.88 5.30 13.56
N VAL A 136 2.16 5.25 12.44
CA VAL A 136 2.29 4.21 11.42
C VAL A 136 2.80 4.85 10.15
N LEU A 137 3.92 4.36 9.64
CA LEU A 137 4.57 4.76 8.40
C LEU A 137 4.30 3.70 7.34
N MET A 138 3.95 4.12 6.15
CA MET A 138 3.92 3.26 4.97
C MET A 138 4.96 3.74 3.97
N THR A 139 5.76 2.81 3.47
CA THR A 139 6.70 3.00 2.37
C THR A 139 6.40 2.00 1.26
N ALA A 140 6.45 2.47 0.01
CA ALA A 140 6.36 1.61 -1.16
C ALA A 140 7.38 2.06 -2.21
N HIS A 141 8.11 1.11 -2.78
CA HIS A 141 9.28 1.40 -3.61
C HIS A 141 9.41 0.44 -4.80
N ASP A 142 10.35 0.72 -5.69
CA ASP A 142 10.81 -0.12 -6.80
C ASP A 142 12.09 -0.87 -6.43
N HIS A 143 12.61 -1.70 -7.31
CA HIS A 143 13.89 -2.42 -7.20
C HIS A 143 13.95 -3.57 -6.18
N HIS A 144 12.84 -4.26 -5.95
CA HIS A 144 12.83 -5.45 -5.10
C HIS A 144 13.05 -6.74 -5.89
N GLU A 145 12.39 -6.87 -7.05
CA GLU A 145 12.25 -8.14 -7.75
C GLU A 145 13.39 -8.47 -8.74
N GLY A 146 14.34 -7.60 -8.97
CA GLY A 146 15.43 -7.87 -9.95
C GLY A 146 14.96 -8.03 -11.40
N PRO A 147 15.84 -8.27 -12.35
CA PRO A 147 17.26 -8.68 -12.23
C PRO A 147 18.17 -7.51 -11.84
N TRP A 148 19.11 -7.84 -11.04
CA TRP A 148 20.14 -6.94 -10.52
C TRP A 148 21.28 -6.75 -11.49
#